data_51f67d04716bc9c1cb29dada1b83e1f4
#
_entry.id   51f67d04716bc9c1cb29dada1b83e1f4
#
_cell.length_a   1.000
_cell.length_b   1.000
_cell.length_c   1.000
_cell.angle_alpha   90.00
_cell.angle_beta   90.00
_cell.angle_gamma   90.00
#
_symmetry.space_group_name_H-M   'P 1'
#
loop_
_entity.id
_entity.type
_entity.pdbx_description
1 polymer ?
#
loop_
_entity_poly.entity_id
_entity_poly.type
_entity_poly.pdbx_seq_one_letter_code
_entity_poly.pdbx_strand_id
1 'polypeptide(L)'
;MSEKIKIAIVIDDEKSNADKKDGVAPSLILTQDASVTLMPVLLKNHLMIGSFCGQRGDCGRCIVQFTEGAPLPTGLERARLTPKELRQGYRLACVTRPRMDCTIKIAGGNDVETPIVTELNLPSENIDLSSHKILQSRNQKSDAMKFSEKRGEDSIKNNCYIIAVDLGTTTVAMQMRDMVTGEIVDTYCENNPQRCYGTDVLSRIEASCNGAGEELRELICESLARGLKQFAGRLRKRQIAGMCIAGNTTMEHLLLGYDVKGLGVAPFVPVEKGLQKISLAALFSDRITFVGEFPVYIAPCISAFVGGDIVAGLYALHMLPIFGGQETAGERTVEDAEGTGRERTAEDAEGAGQNETLVRLLIDLGTNGEMAITDGRRMIVTATAAGPAFEGNGDLIGTDRIAFTASLLRQGALDETGLLEEPYFETGVRMAKSECYFRQEDIRALQMAKAAIRAGVEILWEEMGCPEVERIYLAGGFGYYLDVEAAFAIGLLPSDMRGKVQAVGNTSLAGAFALGRDLCMGSVNGEAAGKTAVSDVNMAAYGIESINLAERDGFEKLYLRYMNLEEN
;
A
#
# COMPACT_ATOMS: atom_id res chain seq x y z
N MET A 1 26.49 -13.20 -34.72
CA MET A 1 26.61 -13.90 -33.41
C MET A 1 26.99 -12.85 -32.39
N SER A 2 26.15 -12.57 -31.42
CA SER A 2 26.49 -11.60 -30.36
C SER A 2 27.59 -12.17 -29.48
N GLU A 3 28.53 -11.34 -29.10
CA GLU A 3 29.66 -11.73 -28.26
C GLU A 3 29.14 -11.86 -26.81
N LYS A 4 29.29 -13.07 -26.23
CA LYS A 4 28.91 -13.32 -24.84
C LYS A 4 30.08 -12.99 -23.92
N ILE A 5 29.79 -12.24 -22.89
CA ILE A 5 30.74 -11.84 -21.84
C ILE A 5 30.40 -12.49 -20.49
N LYS A 6 31.40 -12.64 -19.66
CA LYS A 6 31.25 -13.14 -18.27
C LYS A 6 31.27 -11.97 -17.30
N ILE A 7 30.37 -12.01 -16.33
CA ILE A 7 30.26 -11.04 -15.26
C ILE A 7 30.45 -11.78 -13.93
N ALA A 8 31.57 -11.53 -13.27
CA ALA A 8 31.83 -12.02 -11.92
C ALA A 8 31.22 -11.05 -10.91
N ILE A 9 30.45 -11.56 -9.96
CA ILE A 9 29.75 -10.75 -8.96
C ILE A 9 30.30 -11.02 -7.58
N VAL A 10 30.67 -9.96 -6.87
CA VAL A 10 31.05 -9.96 -5.47
C VAL A 10 29.97 -9.25 -4.68
N ILE A 11 29.35 -9.96 -3.74
CA ILE A 11 28.35 -9.39 -2.83
C ILE A 11 29.09 -8.96 -1.55
N ASP A 12 28.94 -7.68 -1.18
CA ASP A 12 29.59 -7.10 -0.01
C ASP A 12 28.63 -7.20 1.19
N ASP A 13 28.79 -8.23 2.01
CA ASP A 13 28.07 -8.37 3.28
C ASP A 13 28.83 -7.58 4.37
N GLU A 14 28.40 -6.34 4.64
CA GLU A 14 29.00 -5.50 5.70
C GLU A 14 29.00 -6.14 7.09
N LYS A 15 28.20 -7.16 7.34
CA LYS A 15 28.10 -7.86 8.63
C LYS A 15 29.14 -8.96 8.86
N SER A 16 29.97 -9.31 7.88
CA SER A 16 30.86 -10.49 7.97
C SER A 16 32.37 -10.23 7.96
N ASN A 17 32.85 -8.99 7.87
CA ASN A 17 34.29 -8.76 7.64
C ASN A 17 34.94 -7.65 8.47
N ALA A 18 35.24 -7.96 9.73
CA ALA A 18 36.29 -7.21 10.45
C ALA A 18 37.74 -7.74 10.16
N ASP A 19 37.94 -8.90 9.50
CA ASP A 19 39.25 -9.59 9.46
C ASP A 19 39.67 -10.27 8.15
N LYS A 20 39.18 -9.81 6.96
CA LYS A 20 39.68 -10.38 5.70
C LYS A 20 40.31 -9.34 4.77
N LYS A 21 41.65 -9.28 4.79
CA LYS A 21 42.47 -8.67 3.75
C LYS A 21 42.55 -9.61 2.55
N ASP A 22 42.37 -9.00 1.36
CA ASP A 22 42.72 -9.49 0.01
C ASP A 22 42.10 -10.80 -0.50
N GLY A 23 41.27 -10.68 -1.53
CA GLY A 23 40.85 -11.77 -2.40
C GLY A 23 39.51 -12.41 -2.07
N VAL A 24 38.40 -11.65 -2.11
CA VAL A 24 37.04 -12.25 -2.06
C VAL A 24 36.76 -12.94 -3.40
N ALA A 25 36.62 -14.28 -3.37
CA ALA A 25 36.21 -15.03 -4.56
C ALA A 25 34.83 -14.56 -5.02
N PRO A 26 34.56 -14.51 -6.35
CA PRO A 26 33.24 -14.09 -6.86
C PRO A 26 32.16 -15.03 -6.32
N SER A 27 31.09 -14.44 -5.76
CA SER A 27 29.95 -15.19 -5.22
C SER A 27 29.11 -15.83 -6.32
N LEU A 28 29.16 -15.27 -7.54
CA LEU A 28 28.37 -15.72 -8.69
C LEU A 28 29.05 -15.32 -10.00
N ILE A 29 28.95 -16.16 -11.04
CA ILE A 29 29.42 -15.83 -12.39
C ILE A 29 28.21 -15.91 -13.34
N LEU A 30 27.88 -14.79 -13.97
CA LEU A 30 26.80 -14.66 -14.95
C LEU A 30 27.36 -14.53 -16.37
N THR A 31 26.51 -14.78 -17.34
CA THR A 31 26.84 -14.60 -18.77
C THR A 31 25.74 -13.79 -19.45
N GLN A 32 26.14 -12.74 -20.16
CA GLN A 32 25.19 -11.93 -20.95
C GLN A 32 25.75 -11.60 -22.34
N ASP A 33 24.87 -11.05 -23.17
CA ASP A 33 25.23 -10.44 -24.44
C ASP A 33 25.85 -9.05 -24.20
N ALA A 34 27.00 -8.76 -24.85
CA ALA A 34 27.71 -7.48 -24.70
C ALA A 34 26.89 -6.25 -25.16
N SER A 35 25.82 -6.44 -25.92
CA SER A 35 24.95 -5.36 -26.38
C SER A 35 23.89 -4.92 -25.34
N VAL A 36 23.65 -5.75 -24.33
CA VAL A 36 22.59 -5.53 -23.32
C VAL A 36 23.14 -4.75 -22.12
N THR A 37 22.29 -3.95 -21.48
CA THR A 37 22.65 -3.28 -20.22
C THR A 37 22.79 -4.30 -19.10
N LEU A 38 23.46 -3.94 -18.01
CA LEU A 38 23.74 -4.85 -16.89
C LEU A 38 22.48 -5.22 -16.10
N MET A 39 21.51 -4.32 -15.99
CA MET A 39 20.33 -4.50 -15.14
C MET A 39 19.52 -5.79 -15.44
N PRO A 40 19.17 -6.12 -16.71
CA PRO A 40 18.39 -7.31 -17.00
C PRO A 40 19.02 -8.62 -16.54
N VAL A 41 20.35 -8.76 -16.66
CA VAL A 41 20.99 -10.00 -16.22
C VAL A 41 21.06 -10.11 -14.70
N LEU A 42 21.20 -8.98 -14.01
CA LEU A 42 21.15 -8.96 -12.54
C LEU A 42 19.78 -9.36 -12.04
N LEU A 43 18.71 -8.76 -12.60
CA LEU A 43 17.34 -9.08 -12.25
C LEU A 43 16.98 -10.54 -12.51
N LYS A 44 17.35 -11.06 -13.69
CA LYS A 44 17.11 -12.47 -14.04
C LYS A 44 17.76 -13.44 -13.07
N ASN A 45 18.80 -13.02 -12.37
CA ASN A 45 19.51 -13.83 -11.36
C ASN A 45 19.17 -13.39 -9.92
N HIS A 46 18.03 -12.73 -9.73
CA HIS A 46 17.51 -12.30 -8.41
C HIS A 46 18.45 -11.38 -7.62
N LEU A 47 19.35 -10.69 -8.33
CA LEU A 47 20.22 -9.68 -7.74
C LEU A 47 19.53 -8.32 -7.82
N MET A 48 18.82 -7.97 -6.75
CA MET A 48 18.01 -6.76 -6.70
C MET A 48 18.88 -5.54 -6.47
N ILE A 49 18.86 -4.60 -7.42
CA ILE A 49 19.51 -3.30 -7.30
C ILE A 49 18.43 -2.23 -7.43
N GLY A 50 18.39 -1.30 -6.49
CA GLY A 50 17.38 -0.25 -6.46
C GLY A 50 17.32 0.53 -7.78
N SER A 51 16.15 0.59 -8.43
CA SER A 51 15.91 1.42 -9.60
C SER A 51 14.62 2.20 -9.39
N PHE A 52 14.74 3.51 -9.17
CA PHE A 52 13.59 4.35 -8.85
C PHE A 52 12.97 5.01 -10.09
N CYS A 53 13.67 5.03 -11.22
CA CYS A 53 13.24 5.70 -12.44
C CYS A 53 12.82 4.73 -13.56
N GLY A 54 12.49 3.48 -13.25
CA GLY A 54 12.15 2.51 -14.30
C GLY A 54 13.28 2.29 -15.33
N GLN A 55 14.52 2.25 -14.86
CA GLN A 55 15.74 2.02 -15.66
C GLN A 55 16.10 3.12 -16.69
N ARG A 56 15.54 4.33 -16.56
CA ARG A 56 15.86 5.47 -17.44
C ARG A 56 17.22 6.12 -17.16
N GLY A 57 17.89 5.79 -16.06
CA GLY A 57 19.17 6.38 -15.66
C GLY A 57 19.07 7.72 -14.93
N ASP A 58 17.86 8.19 -14.63
CA ASP A 58 17.59 9.52 -14.09
C ASP A 58 17.78 9.62 -12.58
N CYS A 59 17.51 8.53 -11.83
CA CYS A 59 17.53 8.56 -10.36
C CYS A 59 18.93 8.35 -9.75
N GLY A 60 19.89 7.80 -10.49
CA GLY A 60 21.24 7.54 -9.99
C GLY A 60 21.34 6.45 -8.92
N ARG A 61 20.31 5.61 -8.70
CA ARG A 61 20.24 4.66 -7.58
C ARG A 61 20.76 3.26 -7.88
N CYS A 62 20.73 2.82 -9.13
CA CYS A 62 21.17 1.47 -9.53
C CYS A 62 22.70 1.36 -9.63
N ILE A 63 23.38 1.75 -8.56
CA ILE A 63 24.84 1.85 -8.53
C ILE A 63 25.47 0.47 -8.34
N VAL A 64 26.45 0.14 -9.19
CA VAL A 64 27.34 -1.00 -9.06
C VAL A 64 28.78 -0.50 -9.16
N GLN A 65 29.71 -1.18 -8.51
CA GLN A 65 31.12 -0.85 -8.61
C GLN A 65 31.86 -1.89 -9.46
N PHE A 66 32.42 -1.50 -10.57
CA PHE A 66 33.34 -2.34 -11.34
C PHE A 66 34.70 -2.32 -10.68
N THR A 67 35.15 -3.49 -10.25
CA THR A 67 36.53 -3.69 -9.75
C THR A 67 37.47 -4.03 -10.89
N GLU A 68 36.95 -4.65 -11.97
CA GLU A 68 37.68 -4.97 -13.19
C GLU A 68 36.76 -4.80 -14.41
N GLY A 69 37.32 -4.41 -15.56
CA GLY A 69 36.59 -4.35 -16.82
C GLY A 69 35.55 -3.24 -16.91
N ALA A 70 35.70 -2.14 -16.16
CA ALA A 70 34.77 -1.03 -16.18
C ALA A 70 34.64 -0.38 -17.56
N PRO A 71 33.43 -0.29 -18.16
CA PRO A 71 33.24 0.40 -19.40
C PRO A 71 33.37 1.93 -19.24
N LEU A 72 33.56 2.64 -20.35
CA LEU A 72 33.57 4.11 -20.30
C LEU A 72 32.21 4.65 -19.81
N PRO A 73 32.21 5.67 -18.94
CA PRO A 73 30.99 6.25 -18.45
C PRO A 73 30.12 6.84 -19.55
N THR A 74 28.83 6.62 -19.50
CA THR A 74 27.81 7.25 -20.36
C THR A 74 27.61 8.73 -20.03
N GLY A 75 26.87 9.47 -20.86
CA GLY A 75 26.49 10.85 -20.56
C GLY A 75 25.61 10.98 -19.32
N LEU A 76 24.69 10.01 -19.11
CA LEU A 76 23.80 9.97 -17.95
C LEU A 76 24.59 9.71 -16.66
N GLU A 77 25.57 8.80 -16.70
CA GLU A 77 26.41 8.53 -15.53
C GLU A 77 27.27 9.73 -15.13
N ARG A 78 27.78 10.48 -16.11
CA ARG A 78 28.53 11.72 -15.83
C ARG A 78 27.66 12.83 -15.22
N ALA A 79 26.36 12.81 -15.51
CA ALA A 79 25.41 13.78 -14.94
C ALA A 79 24.96 13.39 -13.51
N ARG A 80 25.11 12.12 -13.11
CA ARG A 80 24.57 11.58 -11.85
C ARG A 80 25.63 11.15 -10.84
N LEU A 81 26.80 10.75 -11.30
CA LEU A 81 27.91 10.29 -10.46
C LEU A 81 29.02 11.34 -10.45
N THR A 82 29.64 11.49 -9.31
CA THR A 82 30.77 12.42 -9.15
C THR A 82 31.99 11.91 -9.95
N PRO A 83 32.92 12.83 -10.34
CA PRO A 83 34.15 12.42 -10.99
C PRO A 83 35.01 11.45 -10.14
N LYS A 84 34.88 11.48 -8.82
CA LYS A 84 35.56 10.57 -7.90
C LYS A 84 34.97 9.16 -8.03
N GLU A 85 33.66 9.02 -7.95
CA GLU A 85 32.95 7.75 -8.09
C GLU A 85 33.21 7.10 -9.45
N LEU A 86 33.13 7.87 -10.52
CA LEU A 86 33.43 7.36 -11.88
C LEU A 86 34.87 6.80 -11.98
N ARG A 87 35.85 7.47 -11.35
CA ARG A 87 37.23 6.96 -11.29
C ARG A 87 37.38 5.71 -10.43
N GLN A 88 36.55 5.56 -9.42
CA GLN A 88 36.49 4.36 -8.55
C GLN A 88 35.73 3.19 -9.18
N GLY A 89 35.27 3.32 -10.43
CA GLY A 89 34.58 2.26 -11.14
C GLY A 89 33.08 2.21 -10.91
N TYR A 90 32.47 3.18 -10.22
CA TYR A 90 31.02 3.22 -10.04
C TYR A 90 30.30 3.51 -11.36
N ARG A 91 29.23 2.76 -11.61
CA ARG A 91 28.38 2.84 -12.80
C ARG A 91 26.91 2.62 -12.43
N LEU A 92 26.02 3.00 -13.35
CA LEU A 92 24.57 2.76 -13.21
C LEU A 92 24.17 1.52 -14.02
N ALA A 93 23.77 0.45 -13.35
CA ALA A 93 23.47 -0.84 -13.96
C ALA A 93 22.44 -0.76 -15.10
N CYS A 94 21.46 0.15 -15.02
CA CYS A 94 20.40 0.30 -16.01
C CYS A 94 20.87 0.90 -17.35
N VAL A 95 21.98 1.64 -17.38
CA VAL A 95 22.50 2.28 -18.60
C VAL A 95 23.86 1.74 -19.02
N THR A 96 24.57 1.04 -18.13
CA THR A 96 25.90 0.49 -18.39
C THR A 96 25.80 -0.79 -19.24
N ARG A 97 26.58 -0.86 -20.32
CA ARG A 97 26.76 -2.05 -21.16
C ARG A 97 28.21 -2.53 -21.05
N PRO A 98 28.49 -3.59 -20.29
CA PRO A 98 29.80 -4.22 -20.28
C PRO A 98 30.10 -4.79 -21.67
N ARG A 99 31.30 -4.58 -22.19
CA ARG A 99 31.71 -5.04 -23.52
C ARG A 99 32.79 -6.12 -23.49
N MET A 100 33.26 -6.46 -22.30
CA MET A 100 34.28 -7.49 -22.03
C MET A 100 33.97 -8.14 -20.70
N ASP A 101 34.62 -9.24 -20.43
CA ASP A 101 34.56 -9.88 -19.10
C ASP A 101 34.90 -8.86 -18.03
N CYS A 102 34.12 -8.86 -16.95
CA CYS A 102 34.23 -7.86 -15.91
C CYS A 102 33.90 -8.45 -14.53
N THR A 103 34.37 -7.76 -13.49
CA THR A 103 34.03 -8.06 -12.10
C THR A 103 33.32 -6.86 -11.50
N ILE A 104 32.14 -7.09 -10.95
CA ILE A 104 31.35 -6.05 -10.28
C ILE A 104 31.14 -6.40 -8.82
N LYS A 105 31.16 -5.39 -8.00
CA LYS A 105 30.78 -5.42 -6.59
C LYS A 105 29.40 -4.81 -6.44
N ILE A 106 28.52 -5.53 -5.76
CA ILE A 106 27.19 -5.09 -5.40
C ILE A 106 27.15 -4.98 -3.88
N ALA A 107 26.68 -3.86 -3.36
CA ALA A 107 26.45 -3.74 -1.93
C ALA A 107 25.39 -4.77 -1.52
N GLY A 108 25.74 -5.69 -0.65
CA GLY A 108 24.82 -6.65 -0.09
C GLY A 108 23.82 -5.91 0.80
N GLY A 109 22.53 -6.00 0.47
CA GLY A 109 21.48 -5.55 1.37
C GLY A 109 21.29 -4.05 1.51
N ASN A 110 21.39 -3.27 0.43
CA ASN A 110 20.85 -1.90 0.40
C ASN A 110 19.32 -1.88 0.24
N ASP A 111 18.63 -2.93 0.65
CA ASP A 111 17.23 -2.82 1.01
C ASP A 111 17.21 -2.12 2.37
N VAL A 112 16.95 -0.80 2.34
CA VAL A 112 16.46 -0.12 3.53
C VAL A 112 15.23 -0.91 3.94
N GLU A 113 15.33 -1.65 5.05
CA GLU A 113 14.18 -2.28 5.68
C GLU A 113 13.26 -1.15 6.12
N THR A 114 12.40 -0.69 5.20
CA THR A 114 11.25 0.13 5.61
C THR A 114 10.45 -0.74 6.57
N PRO A 115 10.20 -0.29 7.80
CA PRO A 115 9.41 -1.08 8.73
C PRO A 115 8.05 -1.34 8.10
N ILE A 116 7.77 -2.60 7.80
CA ILE A 116 6.52 -3.02 7.18
C ILE A 116 5.49 -3.16 8.30
N VAL A 117 4.46 -2.31 8.28
CA VAL A 117 3.33 -2.41 9.21
C VAL A 117 2.42 -3.53 8.75
N THR A 118 2.21 -4.51 9.61
CA THR A 118 1.35 -5.66 9.35
C THR A 118 0.19 -5.76 10.35
N GLU A 119 0.12 -4.85 11.30
CA GLU A 119 -0.88 -4.84 12.37
C GLU A 119 -1.97 -3.82 12.10
N LEU A 120 -3.18 -4.12 12.55
CA LEU A 120 -4.31 -3.21 12.61
C LEU A 120 -4.47 -2.77 14.08
N ASN A 121 -4.39 -1.48 14.35
CA ASN A 121 -4.55 -0.91 15.68
C ASN A 121 -5.90 -0.19 15.78
N LEU A 122 -6.93 -0.92 16.19
CA LEU A 122 -8.25 -0.35 16.40
C LEU A 122 -8.58 -0.38 17.89
N PRO A 123 -9.24 0.67 18.42
CA PRO A 123 -9.68 0.66 19.82
C PRO A 123 -10.63 -0.51 20.04
N SER A 124 -10.45 -1.19 21.16
CA SER A 124 -11.20 -2.38 21.56
C SER A 124 -12.72 -2.16 21.69
N GLU A 125 -13.19 -0.93 21.65
CA GLU A 125 -14.61 -0.60 21.83
C GLU A 125 -15.47 -0.75 20.58
N ASN A 126 -14.91 -0.82 19.36
CA ASN A 126 -15.71 -0.75 18.14
C ASN A 126 -15.49 -1.82 17.09
N ILE A 127 -14.55 -2.76 17.25
CA ILE A 127 -14.35 -3.81 16.24
C ILE A 127 -14.19 -5.16 16.93
N ASP A 128 -15.30 -5.77 17.17
CA ASP A 128 -15.37 -7.20 17.38
C ASP A 128 -15.20 -7.89 16.01
N LEU A 129 -13.97 -8.19 15.64
CA LEU A 129 -13.65 -8.98 14.43
C LEU A 129 -14.27 -10.38 14.47
N SER A 130 -14.85 -10.78 15.60
CA SER A 130 -15.58 -12.03 15.80
C SER A 130 -17.08 -11.90 15.60
N SER A 131 -17.62 -10.67 15.51
CA SER A 131 -19.06 -10.50 15.51
C SER A 131 -19.60 -9.68 14.33
N HIS A 132 -20.08 -10.37 13.32
CA HIS A 132 -21.14 -9.90 12.45
C HIS A 132 -22.47 -9.71 13.21
N LYS A 133 -22.45 -9.08 14.40
CA LYS A 133 -23.66 -8.86 15.19
C LYS A 133 -24.60 -7.82 14.59
N ILE A 134 -24.13 -6.93 13.74
CA ILE A 134 -24.98 -5.89 13.16
C ILE A 134 -25.95 -6.46 12.11
N LEU A 135 -25.62 -7.57 11.44
CA LEU A 135 -26.56 -8.25 10.54
C LEU A 135 -27.47 -9.28 11.25
N GLN A 136 -27.12 -9.71 12.46
CA GLN A 136 -27.94 -10.64 13.25
C GLN A 136 -29.01 -9.96 14.11
N SER A 137 -28.97 -8.64 14.32
CA SER A 137 -30.00 -7.96 15.11
C SER A 137 -31.37 -7.86 14.41
N ARG A 138 -31.49 -8.28 13.15
CA ARG A 138 -32.77 -8.35 12.43
C ARG A 138 -33.49 -9.69 12.41
N ASN A 139 -32.86 -10.80 12.85
CA ASN A 139 -33.60 -12.07 12.98
C ASN A 139 -32.98 -12.97 14.06
N GLN A 140 -33.75 -13.11 15.14
CA GLN A 140 -33.78 -14.26 16.07
C GLN A 140 -32.55 -14.56 16.95
N LYS A 141 -32.64 -14.08 18.18
CA LYS A 141 -31.80 -14.43 19.35
C LYS A 141 -31.90 -15.89 19.83
N SER A 142 -32.51 -16.83 19.12
CA SER A 142 -32.81 -18.16 19.70
C SER A 142 -32.22 -19.37 19.00
N ASP A 143 -31.69 -19.29 17.78
CA ASP A 143 -31.34 -20.50 17.02
C ASP A 143 -29.84 -20.73 16.79
N ALA A 144 -28.98 -19.74 16.93
CA ALA A 144 -27.53 -19.91 16.69
C ALA A 144 -26.82 -20.80 17.73
N MET A 145 -27.38 -20.93 18.96
CA MET A 145 -26.79 -21.76 20.01
C MET A 145 -27.28 -23.22 19.99
N LYS A 146 -28.36 -23.51 19.25
CA LYS A 146 -28.91 -24.90 19.12
C LYS A 146 -28.46 -25.63 17.87
N PHE A 147 -27.79 -24.96 16.93
CA PHE A 147 -27.33 -25.60 15.70
C PHE A 147 -25.94 -26.26 15.80
N SER A 148 -25.21 -26.06 16.91
CA SER A 148 -23.86 -26.62 17.08
C SER A 148 -23.84 -28.09 17.52
N GLU A 149 -25.00 -28.68 17.88
CA GLU A 149 -25.03 -30.04 18.50
C GLU A 149 -25.46 -31.16 17.57
N LYS A 150 -25.77 -30.91 16.30
CA LYS A 150 -26.23 -31.99 15.41
C LYS A 150 -25.63 -31.90 14.01
N ARG A 151 -24.40 -32.32 13.84
CA ARG A 151 -23.84 -33.06 12.67
C ARG A 151 -22.32 -33.06 12.80
N GLY A 152 -21.65 -34.13 12.43
CA GLY A 152 -20.19 -34.32 12.44
C GLY A 152 -19.35 -33.30 11.59
N GLU A 153 -19.75 -32.04 11.60
CA GLU A 153 -19.11 -30.88 10.91
C GLU A 153 -18.07 -30.16 11.77
N ASP A 154 -17.90 -30.53 13.05
CA ASP A 154 -16.98 -29.86 13.97
C ASP A 154 -15.51 -30.05 13.66
N SER A 155 -15.15 -30.96 12.74
CA SER A 155 -13.72 -31.16 12.43
C SER A 155 -13.14 -30.21 11.37
N ILE A 156 -13.98 -29.56 10.55
CA ILE A 156 -13.50 -28.67 9.47
C ILE A 156 -13.30 -27.24 9.99
N LYS A 157 -14.18 -26.78 10.90
CA LYS A 157 -14.13 -25.38 11.41
C LYS A 157 -12.89 -25.07 12.25
N ASN A 158 -12.34 -26.04 12.97
CA ASN A 158 -11.28 -25.79 13.96
C ASN A 158 -9.85 -25.93 13.42
N ASN A 159 -9.64 -26.05 12.09
CA ASN A 159 -8.32 -26.37 11.54
C ASN A 159 -8.02 -25.72 10.20
N CYS A 160 -8.58 -24.55 9.91
CA CYS A 160 -8.35 -23.84 8.65
C CYS A 160 -7.70 -22.47 8.86
N TYR A 161 -6.85 -22.09 7.89
CA TYR A 161 -6.22 -20.79 7.81
C TYR A 161 -6.70 -20.01 6.60
N ILE A 162 -6.74 -18.70 6.73
CA ILE A 162 -6.85 -17.76 5.63
C ILE A 162 -5.48 -17.12 5.41
N ILE A 163 -5.08 -16.97 4.15
CA ILE A 163 -3.92 -16.19 3.77
C ILE A 163 -4.43 -14.84 3.28
N ALA A 164 -4.08 -13.79 4.00
CA ALA A 164 -4.29 -12.41 3.60
C ALA A 164 -3.02 -11.89 2.92
N VAL A 165 -3.19 -11.13 1.84
CA VAL A 165 -2.09 -10.52 1.09
C VAL A 165 -2.40 -9.06 0.85
N ASP A 166 -1.45 -8.21 1.20
CA ASP A 166 -1.38 -6.80 0.79
C ASP A 166 -0.29 -6.68 -0.28
N LEU A 167 -0.73 -6.47 -1.52
CA LEU A 167 0.14 -6.34 -2.69
C LEU A 167 0.39 -4.87 -3.00
N GLY A 168 1.23 -4.25 -2.19
CA GLY A 168 1.60 -2.85 -2.35
C GLY A 168 2.60 -2.60 -3.48
N THR A 169 2.70 -1.35 -3.90
CA THR A 169 3.69 -0.90 -4.88
C THR A 169 5.12 -1.07 -4.36
N THR A 170 5.34 -0.80 -3.09
CA THR A 170 6.67 -0.82 -2.45
C THR A 170 6.95 -2.13 -1.75
N THR A 171 5.96 -2.71 -1.09
CA THR A 171 6.08 -3.92 -0.25
C THR A 171 5.03 -4.95 -0.60
N VAL A 172 5.35 -6.21 -0.35
CA VAL A 172 4.42 -7.34 -0.36
C VAL A 172 4.35 -7.88 1.06
N ALA A 173 3.17 -7.84 1.67
CA ALA A 173 2.93 -8.38 3.01
C ALA A 173 1.91 -9.51 2.94
N MET A 174 2.19 -10.62 3.63
CA MET A 174 1.30 -11.77 3.70
C MET A 174 1.16 -12.22 5.16
N GLN A 175 -0.05 -12.56 5.55
CA GLN A 175 -0.34 -13.18 6.85
C GLN A 175 -1.12 -14.47 6.69
N MET A 176 -0.67 -15.50 7.40
CA MET A 176 -1.48 -16.69 7.64
C MET A 176 -2.18 -16.52 8.98
N ARG A 177 -3.51 -16.50 8.96
CA ARG A 177 -4.33 -16.27 10.15
C ARG A 177 -5.31 -17.42 10.37
N ASP A 178 -5.56 -17.73 11.64
CA ASP A 178 -6.60 -18.68 12.00
C ASP A 178 -7.97 -18.14 11.56
N MET A 179 -8.72 -18.96 10.83
CA MET A 179 -10.01 -18.57 10.23
C MET A 179 -11.07 -18.24 11.29
N VAL A 180 -11.00 -18.86 12.46
CA VAL A 180 -12.00 -18.73 13.54
C VAL A 180 -11.61 -17.64 14.52
N THR A 181 -10.38 -17.69 15.06
CA THR A 181 -9.92 -16.77 16.10
C THR A 181 -9.39 -15.46 15.52
N GLY A 182 -8.96 -15.45 14.24
CA GLY A 182 -8.30 -14.32 13.62
C GLY A 182 -6.84 -14.13 14.05
N GLU A 183 -6.31 -15.01 14.91
CA GLU A 183 -4.92 -14.92 15.38
C GLU A 183 -3.92 -15.07 14.24
N ILE A 184 -2.88 -14.23 14.25
CA ILE A 184 -1.78 -14.31 13.29
C ILE A 184 -0.90 -15.51 13.66
N VAL A 185 -0.75 -16.44 12.73
CA VAL A 185 0.05 -17.65 12.89
C VAL A 185 1.47 -17.45 12.36
N ASP A 186 1.58 -16.77 11.23
CA ASP A 186 2.87 -16.44 10.63
C ASP A 186 2.71 -15.20 9.71
N THR A 187 3.80 -14.47 9.52
CA THR A 187 3.85 -13.28 8.67
C THR A 187 5.05 -13.37 7.74
N TYR A 188 4.84 -13.04 6.48
CA TYR A 188 5.88 -12.90 5.47
C TYR A 188 5.82 -11.49 4.89
N CYS A 189 6.96 -10.82 4.81
CA CYS A 189 7.09 -9.50 4.24
C CYS A 189 8.37 -9.41 3.43
N GLU A 190 8.29 -8.75 2.28
CA GLU A 190 9.46 -8.36 1.50
C GLU A 190 9.21 -7.08 0.72
N ASN A 191 10.26 -6.43 0.26
CA ASN A 191 10.14 -5.37 -0.72
C ASN A 191 9.57 -5.93 -2.03
N ASN A 192 8.62 -5.22 -2.64
CA ASN A 192 8.06 -5.65 -3.91
C ASN A 192 9.17 -5.78 -4.98
N PRO A 193 9.43 -6.99 -5.50
CA PRO A 193 10.53 -7.21 -6.44
C PRO A 193 10.37 -6.46 -7.76
N GLN A 194 9.16 -6.01 -8.10
CA GLN A 194 8.93 -5.17 -9.28
C GLN A 194 9.55 -3.76 -9.18
N ARG A 195 10.05 -3.36 -8.00
CA ARG A 195 10.76 -2.06 -7.81
C ARG A 195 11.94 -1.90 -8.76
N CYS A 196 12.50 -2.97 -9.28
CA CYS A 196 13.52 -2.94 -10.31
C CYS A 196 13.06 -2.33 -11.65
N TYR A 197 11.74 -2.35 -11.91
CA TYR A 197 11.11 -1.71 -13.06
C TYR A 197 10.58 -0.30 -12.74
N GLY A 198 10.63 0.13 -11.51
CA GLY A 198 10.23 1.44 -11.02
C GLY A 198 9.59 1.36 -9.65
N THR A 199 9.70 2.44 -8.87
CA THR A 199 9.09 2.53 -7.53
C THR A 199 7.63 2.95 -7.57
N ASP A 200 7.17 3.50 -8.69
CA ASP A 200 5.79 3.97 -8.90
C ASP A 200 5.04 3.13 -9.94
N VAL A 201 3.72 3.25 -9.93
CA VAL A 201 2.84 2.49 -10.82
C VAL A 201 3.02 2.84 -12.28
N LEU A 202 3.29 4.11 -12.62
CA LEU A 202 3.43 4.57 -14.01
C LEU A 202 4.65 3.97 -14.67
N SER A 203 5.78 3.91 -13.95
CA SER A 203 7.01 3.26 -14.44
C SER A 203 6.78 1.78 -14.74
N ARG A 204 5.96 1.07 -13.96
CA ARG A 204 5.62 -0.35 -14.21
C ARG A 204 4.65 -0.53 -15.36
N ILE A 205 3.68 0.38 -15.50
CA ILE A 205 2.80 0.41 -16.66
C ILE A 205 3.63 0.61 -17.93
N GLU A 206 4.54 1.58 -17.95
CA GLU A 206 5.44 1.83 -19.07
C GLU A 206 6.30 0.60 -19.39
N ALA A 207 6.90 -0.02 -18.38
CA ALA A 207 7.69 -1.24 -18.55
C ALA A 207 6.86 -2.39 -19.14
N SER A 208 5.64 -2.59 -18.64
CA SER A 208 4.71 -3.60 -19.15
C SER A 208 4.35 -3.35 -20.62
N CYS A 209 4.02 -2.09 -20.97
CA CYS A 209 3.73 -1.69 -22.36
C CYS A 209 4.94 -1.89 -23.30
N ASN A 210 6.15 -1.83 -22.77
CA ASN A 210 7.40 -2.08 -23.48
C ASN A 210 7.81 -3.56 -23.51
N GLY A 211 6.93 -4.48 -23.09
CA GLY A 211 7.11 -5.92 -23.21
C GLY A 211 7.57 -6.64 -21.93
N ALA A 212 7.69 -5.96 -20.78
CA ALA A 212 8.09 -6.58 -19.52
C ALA A 212 6.88 -7.07 -18.67
N GLY A 213 5.68 -7.17 -19.26
CA GLY A 213 4.48 -7.52 -18.50
C GLY A 213 4.55 -8.90 -17.84
N GLU A 214 5.04 -9.90 -18.57
CA GLU A 214 5.16 -11.27 -18.03
C GLU A 214 6.25 -11.36 -16.96
N GLU A 215 7.40 -10.67 -17.14
CA GLU A 215 8.45 -10.61 -16.13
C GLU A 215 7.96 -9.93 -14.83
N LEU A 216 7.19 -8.86 -14.97
CA LEU A 216 6.57 -8.18 -13.82
C LEU A 216 5.62 -9.12 -13.08
N ARG A 217 4.79 -9.87 -13.81
CA ARG A 217 3.88 -10.88 -13.26
C ARG A 217 4.65 -12.00 -12.55
N GLU A 218 5.68 -12.53 -13.20
CA GLU A 218 6.52 -13.60 -12.64
C GLU A 218 7.17 -13.19 -11.32
N LEU A 219 7.70 -11.98 -11.21
CA LEU A 219 8.29 -11.45 -9.97
C LEU A 219 7.30 -11.46 -8.80
N ILE A 220 6.04 -11.05 -9.02
CA ILE A 220 5.01 -11.10 -7.98
C ILE A 220 4.69 -12.56 -7.61
N CYS A 221 4.47 -13.41 -8.61
CA CYS A 221 4.15 -14.82 -8.37
C CYS A 221 5.25 -15.53 -7.57
N GLU A 222 6.52 -15.25 -7.86
CA GLU A 222 7.65 -15.78 -7.10
C GLU A 222 7.70 -15.26 -5.65
N SER A 223 7.39 -13.97 -5.46
CA SER A 223 7.28 -13.36 -4.13
C SER A 223 6.23 -14.09 -3.29
N LEU A 224 5.01 -14.20 -3.83
CA LEU A 224 3.91 -14.90 -3.17
C LEU A 224 4.22 -16.39 -2.92
N ALA A 225 4.91 -17.05 -3.85
CA ALA A 225 5.34 -18.45 -3.70
C ALA A 225 6.34 -18.62 -2.54
N ARG A 226 7.26 -17.67 -2.32
CA ARG A 226 8.18 -17.68 -1.17
C ARG A 226 7.41 -17.59 0.14
N GLY A 227 6.43 -16.68 0.24
CA GLY A 227 5.56 -16.57 1.42
C GLY A 227 4.76 -17.85 1.69
N LEU A 228 4.14 -18.42 0.64
CA LEU A 228 3.43 -19.70 0.75
C LEU A 228 4.34 -20.86 1.19
N LYS A 229 5.58 -20.89 0.72
CA LYS A 229 6.58 -21.89 1.12
C LYS A 229 6.95 -21.76 2.60
N GLN A 230 7.11 -20.54 3.10
CA GLN A 230 7.33 -20.31 4.53
C GLN A 230 6.13 -20.84 5.34
N PHE A 231 4.91 -20.49 4.96
CA PHE A 231 3.67 -20.89 5.66
C PHE A 231 3.44 -22.39 5.63
N ALA A 232 3.82 -23.07 4.53
CA ALA A 232 3.68 -24.52 4.42
C ALA A 232 4.39 -25.26 5.58
N GLY A 233 5.51 -24.74 6.08
CA GLY A 233 6.21 -25.28 7.24
C GLY A 233 5.43 -25.20 8.55
N ARG A 234 4.39 -24.37 8.62
CA ARG A 234 3.54 -24.15 9.80
C ARG A 234 2.21 -24.92 9.75
N LEU A 235 1.80 -25.43 8.60
CA LEU A 235 0.45 -26.01 8.41
C LEU A 235 0.15 -27.20 9.31
N ARG A 236 1.14 -28.03 9.63
CA ARG A 236 0.96 -29.28 10.40
C ARG A 236 -0.18 -30.15 9.80
N LYS A 237 -1.31 -30.29 10.53
CA LYS A 237 -2.52 -31.02 10.09
C LYS A 237 -3.64 -30.08 9.63
N ARG A 238 -3.39 -28.77 9.58
CA ARG A 238 -4.38 -27.74 9.22
C ARG A 238 -4.29 -27.43 7.72
N GLN A 239 -5.38 -26.92 7.16
CA GLN A 239 -5.48 -26.61 5.74
C GLN A 239 -5.66 -25.10 5.53
N ILE A 240 -5.30 -24.63 4.34
CA ILE A 240 -5.62 -23.29 3.88
C ILE A 240 -7.02 -23.35 3.27
N ALA A 241 -7.95 -22.54 3.78
CA ALA A 241 -9.31 -22.44 3.26
C ALA A 241 -9.39 -21.52 2.03
N GLY A 242 -8.52 -20.52 1.96
CA GLY A 242 -8.44 -19.60 0.86
C GLY A 242 -7.35 -18.56 1.04
N MET A 243 -7.07 -17.83 -0.03
CA MET A 243 -6.19 -16.67 -0.06
C MET A 243 -6.96 -15.48 -0.61
N CYS A 244 -6.84 -14.32 0.04
CA CYS A 244 -7.39 -13.07 -0.46
C CYS A 244 -6.25 -12.07 -0.66
N ILE A 245 -6.17 -11.52 -1.87
CA ILE A 245 -5.17 -10.54 -2.28
C ILE A 245 -5.87 -9.20 -2.46
N ALA A 246 -5.40 -8.20 -1.77
CA ALA A 246 -5.78 -6.81 -1.94
C ALA A 246 -4.54 -6.01 -2.34
N GLY A 247 -4.67 -5.12 -3.28
CA GLY A 247 -3.56 -4.34 -3.77
C GLY A 247 -4.00 -3.14 -4.60
N ASN A 248 -3.02 -2.31 -4.94
CA ASN A 248 -3.25 -1.24 -5.91
C ASN A 248 -3.74 -1.80 -7.24
N THR A 249 -4.63 -1.09 -7.93
CA THR A 249 -5.24 -1.54 -9.20
C THR A 249 -4.20 -2.04 -10.21
N THR A 250 -3.09 -1.32 -10.37
CA THR A 250 -2.02 -1.72 -11.30
C THR A 250 -1.34 -3.03 -10.87
N MET A 251 -1.11 -3.22 -9.57
CA MET A 251 -0.46 -4.43 -9.05
C MET A 251 -1.35 -5.66 -9.25
N GLU A 252 -2.64 -5.54 -9.02
CA GLU A 252 -3.61 -6.61 -9.26
C GLU A 252 -3.71 -6.98 -10.74
N HIS A 253 -3.75 -5.97 -11.64
CA HIS A 253 -3.79 -6.20 -13.08
C HIS A 253 -2.52 -6.88 -13.60
N LEU A 254 -1.34 -6.46 -13.13
CA LEU A 254 -0.06 -7.11 -13.46
C LEU A 254 -0.02 -8.56 -12.97
N LEU A 255 -0.50 -8.83 -11.75
CA LEU A 255 -0.59 -10.18 -11.19
C LEU A 255 -1.49 -11.09 -12.05
N LEU A 256 -2.61 -10.55 -12.52
CA LEU A 256 -3.57 -11.29 -13.35
C LEU A 256 -3.15 -11.38 -14.84
N GLY A 257 -2.09 -10.67 -15.23
CA GLY A 257 -1.62 -10.64 -16.62
C GLY A 257 -2.52 -9.83 -17.55
N TYR A 258 -3.29 -8.87 -17.01
CA TYR A 258 -4.13 -7.97 -17.79
C TYR A 258 -3.31 -6.87 -18.47
N ASP A 259 -3.83 -6.33 -19.56
CA ASP A 259 -3.26 -5.13 -20.19
C ASP A 259 -3.45 -3.92 -19.25
N VAL A 260 -2.34 -3.34 -18.83
CA VAL A 260 -2.31 -2.19 -17.94
C VAL A 260 -2.24 -0.84 -18.67
N LYS A 261 -2.17 -0.83 -20.00
CA LYS A 261 -2.07 0.39 -20.79
C LYS A 261 -3.21 1.37 -20.48
N GLY A 262 -4.44 0.84 -20.33
CA GLY A 262 -5.62 1.64 -20.00
C GLY A 262 -5.56 2.31 -18.62
N LEU A 263 -4.70 1.84 -17.71
CA LEU A 263 -4.52 2.47 -16.40
C LEU A 263 -3.62 3.71 -16.46
N GLY A 264 -2.74 3.80 -17.46
CA GLY A 264 -1.78 4.90 -17.62
C GLY A 264 -2.19 5.99 -18.61
N VAL A 265 -3.30 5.82 -19.31
CA VAL A 265 -3.76 6.74 -20.38
C VAL A 265 -5.23 7.05 -20.20
N ALA A 266 -5.60 8.34 -20.32
CA ALA A 266 -7.00 8.75 -20.26
C ALA A 266 -7.86 7.97 -21.26
N PRO A 267 -9.06 7.51 -20.86
CA PRO A 267 -9.83 7.88 -19.66
C PRO A 267 -9.54 7.03 -18.40
N PHE A 268 -8.39 6.38 -18.27
CA PHE A 268 -7.93 5.64 -17.09
C PHE A 268 -8.90 4.52 -16.65
N VAL A 269 -9.17 3.59 -17.56
CA VAL A 269 -10.14 2.52 -17.34
C VAL A 269 -9.45 1.19 -17.04
N PRO A 270 -9.74 0.56 -15.87
CA PRO A 270 -9.27 -0.80 -15.58
C PRO A 270 -9.95 -1.83 -16.49
N VAL A 271 -9.26 -2.92 -16.81
CA VAL A 271 -9.81 -4.04 -17.60
C VAL A 271 -10.93 -4.75 -16.84
N GLU A 272 -10.76 -4.92 -15.54
CA GLU A 272 -11.72 -5.56 -14.65
C GLU A 272 -11.75 -4.81 -13.31
N LYS A 273 -12.94 -4.65 -12.74
CA LYS A 273 -13.14 -3.95 -11.47
C LYS A 273 -13.65 -4.86 -10.36
N GLY A 274 -14.42 -5.89 -10.70
CA GLY A 274 -15.11 -6.73 -9.74
C GLY A 274 -14.21 -7.71 -9.02
N LEU A 275 -14.73 -8.28 -7.93
CA LEU A 275 -14.08 -9.36 -7.19
C LEU A 275 -13.79 -10.55 -8.11
N GLN A 276 -12.53 -10.96 -8.19
CA GLN A 276 -12.12 -12.13 -8.95
C GLN A 276 -11.97 -13.35 -8.04
N LYS A 277 -12.41 -14.51 -8.54
CA LYS A 277 -12.13 -15.79 -7.92
C LYS A 277 -11.41 -16.69 -8.91
N ILE A 278 -10.19 -17.05 -8.60
CA ILE A 278 -9.33 -17.87 -9.45
C ILE A 278 -8.84 -19.11 -8.68
N SER A 279 -8.36 -20.12 -9.39
CA SER A 279 -7.68 -21.25 -8.76
C SER A 279 -6.21 -20.91 -8.46
N LEU A 280 -5.64 -21.60 -7.48
CA LEU A 280 -4.22 -21.50 -7.19
C LEU A 280 -3.37 -21.84 -8.42
N ALA A 281 -3.77 -22.89 -9.16
CA ALA A 281 -3.10 -23.30 -10.39
C ALA A 281 -3.15 -22.23 -11.50
N ALA A 282 -4.25 -21.47 -11.62
CA ALA A 282 -4.35 -20.37 -12.58
C ALA A 282 -3.37 -19.22 -12.28
N LEU A 283 -3.06 -19.01 -10.99
CA LEU A 283 -2.12 -17.96 -10.59
C LEU A 283 -0.66 -18.41 -10.72
N PHE A 284 -0.34 -19.64 -10.29
CA PHE A 284 1.03 -20.11 -10.13
C PHE A 284 1.46 -21.20 -11.11
N SER A 285 0.52 -21.69 -11.96
CA SER A 285 0.75 -22.87 -12.78
C SER A 285 1.16 -24.08 -11.90
N ASP A 286 2.08 -24.92 -12.34
CA ASP A 286 2.55 -26.08 -11.58
C ASP A 286 3.67 -25.77 -10.56
N ARG A 287 3.95 -24.49 -10.30
CA ARG A 287 5.07 -24.06 -9.45
C ARG A 287 4.83 -24.32 -7.95
N ILE A 288 3.56 -24.47 -7.54
CA ILE A 288 3.19 -24.66 -6.13
C ILE A 288 2.47 -26.01 -5.98
N THR A 289 3.20 -27.00 -5.50
CA THR A 289 2.69 -28.36 -5.24
C THR A 289 2.74 -28.73 -3.76
N PHE A 290 3.32 -27.87 -2.93
CA PHE A 290 3.58 -28.14 -1.50
C PHE A 290 2.45 -27.69 -0.57
N VAL A 291 1.43 -27.02 -1.08
CA VAL A 291 0.16 -26.71 -0.41
C VAL A 291 -0.98 -27.31 -1.21
N GLY A 292 -2.10 -27.61 -0.56
CA GLY A 292 -3.30 -28.10 -1.24
C GLY A 292 -3.97 -27.03 -2.09
N GLU A 293 -4.90 -27.42 -2.97
CA GLU A 293 -5.72 -26.51 -3.76
C GLU A 293 -6.69 -25.73 -2.87
N PHE A 294 -6.77 -24.44 -3.09
CA PHE A 294 -7.72 -23.54 -2.44
C PHE A 294 -8.05 -22.35 -3.37
N PRO A 295 -9.20 -21.69 -3.17
CA PRO A 295 -9.56 -20.52 -3.96
C PRO A 295 -8.67 -19.31 -3.62
N VAL A 296 -8.34 -18.55 -4.64
CA VAL A 296 -7.69 -17.24 -4.53
C VAL A 296 -8.70 -16.18 -4.93
N TYR A 297 -8.91 -15.21 -4.06
CA TYR A 297 -9.76 -14.07 -4.28
C TYR A 297 -8.89 -12.83 -4.48
N ILE A 298 -9.18 -12.03 -5.51
CA ILE A 298 -8.56 -10.72 -5.72
C ILE A 298 -9.63 -9.69 -5.39
N ALA A 299 -9.32 -8.76 -4.51
CA ALA A 299 -10.25 -7.70 -4.11
C ALA A 299 -10.65 -6.84 -5.32
N PRO A 300 -11.84 -6.25 -5.34
CA PRO A 300 -12.25 -5.39 -6.45
C PRO A 300 -11.61 -4.01 -6.34
N CYS A 301 -11.33 -3.36 -7.46
CA CYS A 301 -10.90 -1.96 -7.50
C CYS A 301 -12.07 -1.03 -7.82
N ILE A 302 -11.99 0.25 -7.39
CA ILE A 302 -12.99 1.28 -7.71
C ILE A 302 -12.65 1.98 -9.01
N SER A 303 -11.38 2.31 -9.21
CA SER A 303 -10.88 3.01 -10.39
C SER A 303 -9.43 2.61 -10.72
N ALA A 304 -8.85 3.19 -11.75
CA ALA A 304 -7.43 3.01 -12.06
C ALA A 304 -6.50 3.45 -10.92
N PHE A 305 -6.97 4.35 -10.07
CA PHE A 305 -6.18 5.00 -9.01
C PHE A 305 -6.53 4.50 -7.60
N VAL A 306 -7.69 3.85 -7.42
CA VAL A 306 -8.17 3.35 -6.12
C VAL A 306 -8.42 1.85 -6.24
N GLY A 307 -7.53 1.08 -5.66
CA GLY A 307 -7.45 -0.36 -5.81
C GLY A 307 -8.19 -1.17 -4.76
N GLY A 308 -7.97 -2.49 -4.82
CA GLY A 308 -8.53 -3.43 -3.87
C GLY A 308 -7.99 -3.28 -2.45
N ASP A 309 -6.80 -2.70 -2.28
CA ASP A 309 -6.22 -2.32 -1.00
C ASP A 309 -7.14 -1.37 -0.23
N ILE A 310 -7.65 -0.33 -0.91
CA ILE A 310 -8.59 0.62 -0.30
C ILE A 310 -9.95 -0.02 -0.06
N VAL A 311 -10.48 -0.82 -1.02
CA VAL A 311 -11.75 -1.53 -0.82
C VAL A 311 -11.67 -2.49 0.38
N ALA A 312 -10.58 -3.24 0.50
CA ALA A 312 -10.32 -4.09 1.64
C ALA A 312 -10.21 -3.29 2.95
N GLY A 313 -9.50 -2.16 2.93
CA GLY A 313 -9.39 -1.25 4.08
C GLY A 313 -10.75 -0.72 4.53
N LEU A 314 -11.57 -0.25 3.59
CA LEU A 314 -12.94 0.20 3.87
C LEU A 314 -13.82 -0.92 4.41
N TYR A 315 -13.64 -2.15 3.90
CA TYR A 315 -14.32 -3.35 4.42
C TYR A 315 -13.94 -3.63 5.89
N ALA A 316 -12.64 -3.60 6.20
CA ALA A 316 -12.14 -3.80 7.57
C ALA A 316 -12.65 -2.73 8.55
N LEU A 317 -12.77 -1.49 8.10
CA LEU A 317 -13.23 -0.35 8.91
C LEU A 317 -14.75 -0.21 8.97
N HIS A 318 -15.51 -1.12 8.33
CA HIS A 318 -16.97 -1.02 8.19
C HIS A 318 -17.42 0.35 7.64
N MET A 319 -16.67 0.85 6.65
CA MET A 319 -16.95 2.12 6.00
C MET A 319 -17.69 1.98 4.67
N LEU A 320 -17.77 0.78 4.09
CA LEU A 320 -18.50 0.59 2.83
C LEU A 320 -19.96 0.98 2.99
N PRO A 321 -20.54 1.74 2.03
CA PRO A 321 -21.93 2.16 2.10
C PRO A 321 -22.86 0.95 1.96
N ILE A 322 -24.03 1.03 2.62
CA ILE A 322 -25.06 0.00 2.53
C ILE A 322 -25.90 0.29 1.29
N PHE A 323 -25.64 -0.40 0.20
CA PHE A 323 -26.44 -0.30 -1.03
C PHE A 323 -27.69 -1.19 -0.94
N GLY A 324 -28.87 -0.64 -1.19
CA GLY A 324 -30.11 -1.41 -1.38
C GLY A 324 -30.99 -1.60 -0.14
N GLY A 325 -30.83 -0.83 0.89
CA GLY A 325 -31.82 -0.71 1.96
C GLY A 325 -33.04 0.05 1.46
N GLN A 326 -34.19 -0.64 1.24
CA GLN A 326 -35.47 0.06 1.23
C GLN A 326 -35.54 0.91 2.51
N GLU A 327 -35.87 2.18 2.37
CA GLU A 327 -36.19 3.06 3.49
C GLU A 327 -37.31 2.42 4.32
N THR A 328 -36.94 1.63 5.31
CA THR A 328 -37.79 1.50 6.48
C THR A 328 -37.30 2.57 7.43
N ALA A 329 -38.03 3.69 7.43
CA ALA A 329 -38.05 4.62 8.54
C ALA A 329 -38.33 3.80 9.82
N GLY A 330 -37.29 3.23 10.39
CA GLY A 330 -37.32 2.51 11.66
C GLY A 330 -37.18 3.56 12.74
N GLU A 331 -38.32 4.02 13.24
CA GLU A 331 -38.43 4.63 14.54
C GLU A 331 -37.51 3.91 15.52
N ARG A 332 -36.49 4.59 15.99
CA ARG A 332 -35.81 4.20 17.22
C ARG A 332 -36.79 4.53 18.36
N THR A 333 -37.64 3.58 18.69
CA THR A 333 -38.33 3.63 19.97
C THR A 333 -37.25 3.44 21.05
N VAL A 334 -36.89 4.53 21.69
CA VAL A 334 -36.30 4.48 23.02
C VAL A 334 -37.43 3.91 23.88
N GLU A 335 -37.25 2.69 24.40
CA GLU A 335 -38.12 2.15 25.46
C GLU A 335 -37.85 2.98 26.73
N ASP A 336 -38.57 4.05 26.89
CA ASP A 336 -38.75 4.69 28.19
C ASP A 336 -39.63 3.75 29.03
N ALA A 337 -39.00 3.19 30.05
CA ALA A 337 -39.74 2.53 31.10
C ALA A 337 -40.58 3.58 31.84
N GLU A 338 -41.82 3.79 31.40
CA GLU A 338 -42.99 4.16 32.21
C GLU A 338 -44.12 4.60 31.26
N GLY A 339 -45.19 3.83 31.28
CA GLY A 339 -46.33 4.00 30.39
C GLY A 339 -47.13 5.28 30.66
N THR A 340 -47.27 6.11 29.67
CA THR A 340 -48.47 6.90 29.41
C THR A 340 -48.57 7.20 27.94
N GLY A 341 -49.52 6.57 27.23
CA GLY A 341 -49.83 6.84 25.84
C GLY A 341 -50.28 8.30 25.66
N ARG A 342 -49.52 9.03 24.85
CA ARG A 342 -49.93 10.29 24.24
C ARG A 342 -49.74 10.19 22.76
N GLU A 343 -50.85 10.29 22.02
CA GLU A 343 -50.81 10.50 20.56
C GLU A 343 -50.11 11.84 20.27
N ARG A 344 -49.03 11.81 19.49
CA ARG A 344 -48.35 13.02 19.00
C ARG A 344 -49.08 13.52 17.77
N THR A 345 -49.50 14.77 17.81
CA THR A 345 -50.09 15.49 16.67
C THR A 345 -48.99 15.95 15.69
N ALA A 346 -49.36 16.18 14.44
CA ALA A 346 -48.41 16.57 13.37
C ALA A 346 -47.66 17.89 13.59
N GLU A 347 -47.96 18.64 14.65
CA GLU A 347 -47.29 19.89 15.03
C GLU A 347 -46.02 19.66 15.87
N ASP A 348 -45.82 18.43 16.40
CA ASP A 348 -44.59 18.08 17.16
C ASP A 348 -43.38 17.70 16.24
N ALA A 349 -43.56 17.70 14.92
CA ALA A 349 -42.54 17.30 13.95
C ALA A 349 -41.59 18.44 13.51
N GLU A 350 -41.88 19.70 13.86
CA GLU A 350 -41.01 20.84 13.48
C GLU A 350 -39.82 21.09 14.41
N GLY A 351 -39.65 20.27 15.48
CA GLY A 351 -38.56 20.36 16.45
C GLY A 351 -37.54 19.24 16.38
N ALA A 352 -37.62 18.36 15.39
CA ALA A 352 -36.54 17.35 15.19
C ALA A 352 -35.29 18.08 14.68
N GLY A 353 -34.34 18.29 15.57
CA GLY A 353 -33.05 18.89 15.26
C GLY A 353 -32.48 18.25 14.00
N GLN A 354 -31.88 19.08 13.15
CA GLN A 354 -31.10 18.65 12.00
C GLN A 354 -30.17 17.52 12.49
N ASN A 355 -30.42 16.29 12.07
CA ASN A 355 -29.46 15.21 12.26
C ASN A 355 -28.22 15.64 11.49
N GLU A 356 -27.25 16.21 12.20
CA GLU A 356 -25.96 16.55 11.63
C GLU A 356 -25.39 15.27 11.01
N THR A 357 -25.19 15.31 9.71
CA THR A 357 -24.64 14.17 8.98
C THR A 357 -23.16 14.08 9.34
N LEU A 358 -22.79 13.10 10.15
CA LEU A 358 -21.40 12.85 10.53
C LEU A 358 -20.72 12.04 9.43
N VAL A 359 -19.49 12.42 9.07
CA VAL A 359 -18.70 11.69 8.08
C VAL A 359 -17.45 11.07 8.69
N ARG A 360 -17.01 9.97 8.08
CA ARG A 360 -15.74 9.32 8.38
C ARG A 360 -14.83 9.42 7.16
N LEU A 361 -13.55 9.64 7.43
CA LEU A 361 -12.51 9.77 6.42
C LEU A 361 -11.49 8.64 6.58
N LEU A 362 -11.07 8.04 5.47
CA LEU A 362 -9.89 7.19 5.39
C LEU A 362 -8.84 7.94 4.57
N ILE A 363 -7.61 8.01 5.08
CA ILE A 363 -6.44 8.50 4.37
C ILE A 363 -5.39 7.41 4.45
N ASP A 364 -5.12 6.74 3.35
CA ASP A 364 -4.02 5.77 3.25
C ASP A 364 -2.79 6.50 2.73
N LEU A 365 -1.76 6.53 3.56
CA LEU A 365 -0.51 7.24 3.26
C LEU A 365 0.57 6.21 2.88
N GLY A 366 0.78 6.07 1.59
CA GLY A 366 1.81 5.24 0.98
C GLY A 366 2.61 6.00 -0.08
N THR A 367 3.05 5.30 -1.12
CA THR A 367 3.64 5.87 -2.35
C THR A 367 2.64 6.79 -3.04
N ASN A 368 1.36 6.43 -2.98
CA ASN A 368 0.23 7.29 -3.29
C ASN A 368 -0.45 7.72 -1.98
N GLY A 369 -1.30 8.74 -2.07
CA GLY A 369 -2.23 9.10 -1.01
C GLY A 369 -3.64 8.79 -1.48
N GLU A 370 -4.18 7.65 -1.08
CA GLU A 370 -5.55 7.28 -1.38
C GLU A 370 -6.47 7.75 -0.26
N MET A 371 -7.62 8.29 -0.63
CA MET A 371 -8.56 8.89 0.31
C MET A 371 -9.99 8.48 0.01
N ALA A 372 -10.78 8.29 1.07
CA ALA A 372 -12.20 8.01 0.99
C ALA A 372 -12.97 8.75 2.07
N ILE A 373 -14.12 9.33 1.72
CA ILE A 373 -15.05 9.97 2.66
C ILE A 373 -16.43 9.35 2.53
N THR A 374 -17.10 9.13 3.65
CA THR A 374 -18.47 8.55 3.65
C THR A 374 -19.31 9.04 4.82
N ASP A 375 -20.61 9.21 4.56
CA ASP A 375 -21.67 9.40 5.54
C ASP A 375 -22.42 8.09 5.88
N GLY A 376 -21.92 6.95 5.35
CA GLY A 376 -22.56 5.64 5.45
C GLY A 376 -23.59 5.33 4.35
N ARG A 377 -24.01 6.32 3.55
CA ARG A 377 -24.92 6.18 2.39
C ARG A 377 -24.22 6.50 1.09
N ARG A 378 -23.53 7.62 1.02
CA ARG A 378 -22.70 8.07 -0.10
C ARG A 378 -21.23 7.86 0.27
N MET A 379 -20.42 7.51 -0.69
CA MET A 379 -18.97 7.45 -0.57
C MET A 379 -18.32 8.06 -1.80
N ILE A 380 -17.30 8.84 -1.57
CA ILE A 380 -16.45 9.42 -2.60
C ILE A 380 -15.01 9.03 -2.30
N VAL A 381 -14.28 8.63 -3.33
CA VAL A 381 -12.87 8.28 -3.22
C VAL A 381 -12.03 9.07 -4.20
N THR A 382 -10.77 9.25 -3.85
CA THR A 382 -9.77 9.83 -4.74
C THR A 382 -8.38 9.29 -4.40
N ALA A 383 -7.43 9.54 -5.29
CA ALA A 383 -6.02 9.28 -5.06
C ALA A 383 -5.17 10.42 -5.59
N THR A 384 -4.01 10.62 -4.98
CA THR A 384 -2.99 11.55 -5.44
C THR A 384 -1.62 10.92 -5.42
N ALA A 385 -0.74 11.33 -6.33
CA ALA A 385 0.65 10.94 -6.31
C ALA A 385 1.37 11.72 -5.20
N ALA A 386 1.58 11.11 -4.05
CA ALA A 386 2.37 11.69 -2.97
C ALA A 386 3.89 11.58 -3.26
N GLY A 387 4.26 10.64 -4.13
CA GLY A 387 5.65 10.36 -4.48
C GLY A 387 6.44 9.75 -3.31
N PRO A 388 7.76 9.53 -3.46
CA PRO A 388 8.58 8.89 -2.45
C PRO A 388 8.93 9.80 -1.26
N ALA A 389 8.33 10.99 -1.16
CA ALA A 389 8.62 11.94 -0.10
C ALA A 389 8.37 11.37 1.30
N PHE A 390 7.37 10.49 1.41
CA PHE A 390 7.01 9.82 2.66
C PHE A 390 7.74 8.47 2.87
N GLU A 391 8.31 7.85 1.85
CA GLU A 391 8.96 6.54 1.99
C GLU A 391 10.35 6.61 2.63
N GLY A 392 10.96 7.78 2.67
CA GLY A 392 12.31 7.97 3.19
C GLY A 392 13.43 7.54 2.23
N ASN A 393 14.64 7.95 2.51
CA ASN A 393 15.87 7.55 1.81
C ASN A 393 16.90 7.12 2.84
N GLY A 394 17.33 5.85 2.82
CA GLY A 394 18.33 5.36 3.74
C GLY A 394 17.83 5.31 5.20
N ASP A 395 18.62 5.81 6.15
CA ASP A 395 18.29 5.78 7.59
C ASP A 395 17.14 6.69 8.01
N LEU A 396 16.49 7.39 7.07
CA LEU A 396 15.40 8.34 7.33
C LEU A 396 14.07 7.76 6.90
N ILE A 397 13.23 7.44 7.86
CA ILE A 397 11.83 7.10 7.63
C ILE A 397 11.06 8.39 7.31
N GLY A 398 10.10 8.33 6.40
CA GLY A 398 9.33 9.51 5.99
C GLY A 398 8.62 10.24 7.14
N THR A 399 8.22 9.51 8.19
CA THR A 399 7.63 10.08 9.43
C THR A 399 8.62 10.99 10.18
N ASP A 400 9.90 10.63 10.21
CA ASP A 400 10.94 11.47 10.82
C ASP A 400 11.11 12.79 10.06
N ARG A 401 10.88 12.81 8.74
CA ARG A 401 10.92 14.03 7.93
C ARG A 401 9.84 15.02 8.30
N ILE A 402 8.60 14.56 8.54
CA ILE A 402 7.49 15.42 8.99
C ILE A 402 7.79 16.00 10.38
N ALA A 403 8.17 15.15 11.33
CA ALA A 403 8.52 15.58 12.68
C ALA A 403 9.70 16.55 12.68
N PHE A 404 10.70 16.30 11.82
CA PHE A 404 11.86 17.17 11.69
C PHE A 404 11.50 18.50 11.04
N THR A 405 10.69 18.53 9.98
CA THR A 405 10.20 19.76 9.34
C THR A 405 9.42 20.62 10.33
N ALA A 406 8.50 20.02 11.09
CA ALA A 406 7.77 20.73 12.14
C ALA A 406 8.71 21.29 13.23
N SER A 407 9.80 20.58 13.52
CA SER A 407 10.84 21.06 14.46
C SER A 407 11.61 22.25 13.89
N LEU A 408 11.98 22.24 12.60
CA LEU A 408 12.68 23.35 11.94
C LEU A 408 11.82 24.60 11.88
N LEU A 409 10.51 24.47 11.58
CA LEU A 409 9.56 25.58 11.64
C LEU A 409 9.51 26.21 13.04
N ARG A 410 9.35 25.40 14.07
CA ARG A 410 9.31 25.88 15.48
C ARG A 410 10.61 26.55 15.92
N GLN A 411 11.74 26.18 15.36
CA GLN A 411 13.06 26.77 15.67
C GLN A 411 13.38 27.99 14.83
N GLY A 412 12.55 28.34 13.84
CA GLY A 412 12.80 29.42 12.89
C GLY A 412 13.98 29.14 11.94
N ALA A 413 14.39 27.89 11.79
CA ALA A 413 15.40 27.46 10.80
C ALA A 413 14.78 27.19 9.42
N LEU A 414 13.47 27.14 9.34
CA LEU A 414 12.65 26.98 8.17
C LEU A 414 11.48 27.96 8.27
N ASP A 415 11.17 28.68 7.21
CA ASP A 415 10.00 29.55 7.16
C ASP A 415 8.75 28.82 6.66
N GLU A 416 7.59 29.47 6.73
CA GLU A 416 6.30 28.91 6.29
C GLU A 416 6.25 28.63 4.78
N THR A 417 7.06 29.32 3.97
CA THR A 417 7.16 29.06 2.53
C THR A 417 8.02 27.83 2.22
N GLY A 418 8.61 27.21 3.25
CA GLY A 418 9.51 26.09 3.14
C GLY A 418 10.91 26.46 2.69
N LEU A 419 11.35 27.68 2.96
CA LEU A 419 12.71 28.11 2.69
C LEU A 419 13.57 27.95 3.95
N LEU A 420 14.68 27.24 3.82
CA LEU A 420 15.68 27.13 4.89
C LEU A 420 16.43 28.43 5.06
N GLU A 421 16.61 28.88 6.31
CA GLU A 421 17.44 30.01 6.68
C GLU A 421 18.94 29.74 6.43
N GLU A 422 19.72 30.82 6.17
CA GLU A 422 21.17 30.69 6.06
C GLU A 422 21.79 30.29 7.43
N PRO A 423 22.81 29.44 7.47
CA PRO A 423 23.55 28.84 6.34
C PRO A 423 22.95 27.52 5.81
N TYR A 424 21.80 27.10 6.30
CA TYR A 424 21.20 25.77 6.04
C TYR A 424 20.68 25.64 4.62
N PHE A 425 20.36 26.73 3.95
CA PHE A 425 19.88 26.71 2.57
C PHE A 425 20.88 26.01 1.63
N GLU A 426 22.17 26.30 1.76
CA GLU A 426 23.20 25.70 0.94
C GLU A 426 23.70 24.35 1.49
N THR A 427 23.79 24.19 2.82
CA THR A 427 24.43 23.04 3.44
C THR A 427 23.46 21.92 3.78
N GLY A 428 22.18 22.21 3.93
CA GLY A 428 21.21 21.35 4.58
C GLY A 428 21.36 21.38 6.11
N VAL A 429 20.39 20.79 6.81
CA VAL A 429 20.39 20.62 8.26
C VAL A 429 20.73 19.17 8.59
N ARG A 430 21.74 18.96 9.44
CA ARG A 430 22.10 17.62 9.88
C ARG A 430 21.03 17.05 10.81
N MET A 431 20.57 15.86 10.52
CA MET A 431 19.59 15.18 11.39
C MET A 431 20.31 14.45 12.54
N ALA A 432 19.79 14.64 13.76
CA ALA A 432 20.48 14.21 14.99
C ALA A 432 20.74 12.70 15.10
N LYS A 433 19.96 11.86 14.40
CA LYS A 433 20.05 10.39 14.47
C LYS A 433 20.77 9.74 13.29
N SER A 434 21.20 10.53 12.30
CA SER A 434 21.87 10.00 11.10
C SER A 434 22.99 10.92 10.63
N GLU A 435 23.88 10.43 9.78
CA GLU A 435 24.87 11.28 9.08
C GLU A 435 24.26 12.01 7.86
N CYS A 436 22.96 11.88 7.66
CA CYS A 436 22.25 12.49 6.54
C CYS A 436 21.93 13.97 6.79
N TYR A 437 21.95 14.73 5.72
CA TYR A 437 21.52 16.14 5.69
C TYR A 437 20.15 16.25 5.05
N PHE A 438 19.24 16.93 5.73
CA PHE A 438 17.93 17.31 5.21
C PHE A 438 18.08 18.62 4.44
N ARG A 439 17.84 18.57 3.15
CA ARG A 439 18.14 19.64 2.21
C ARG A 439 16.89 20.34 1.74
N GLN A 440 17.06 21.50 1.09
CA GLN A 440 15.97 22.26 0.49
C GLN A 440 15.13 21.42 -0.48
N GLU A 441 15.75 20.53 -1.24
CA GLU A 441 15.06 19.63 -2.17
C GLU A 441 14.15 18.60 -1.46
N ASP A 442 14.56 18.12 -0.27
CA ASP A 442 13.75 17.19 0.56
C ASP A 442 12.51 17.91 1.09
N ILE A 443 12.66 19.17 1.50
CA ILE A 443 11.55 20.01 1.95
C ILE A 443 10.56 20.25 0.81
N ARG A 444 11.04 20.57 -0.39
CA ARG A 444 10.18 20.77 -1.58
C ARG A 444 9.41 19.52 -1.93
N ALA A 445 10.05 18.35 -1.88
CA ALA A 445 9.38 17.08 -2.12
C ALA A 445 8.27 16.83 -1.08
N LEU A 446 8.54 17.13 0.20
CA LEU A 446 7.55 17.00 1.28
C LEU A 446 6.38 17.98 1.10
N GLN A 447 6.67 19.24 0.74
CA GLN A 447 5.64 20.25 0.47
C GLN A 447 4.69 19.81 -0.65
N MET A 448 5.22 19.29 -1.75
CA MET A 448 4.41 18.82 -2.88
C MET A 448 3.50 17.64 -2.47
N ALA A 449 4.04 16.65 -1.78
CA ALA A 449 3.26 15.51 -1.32
C ALA A 449 2.16 15.93 -0.32
N LYS A 450 2.53 16.74 0.67
CA LYS A 450 1.61 17.28 1.67
C LYS A 450 0.49 18.11 1.04
N ALA A 451 0.82 19.00 0.11
CA ALA A 451 -0.14 19.85 -0.58
C ALA A 451 -1.15 19.04 -1.39
N ALA A 452 -0.70 17.99 -2.06
CA ALA A 452 -1.55 17.10 -2.85
C ALA A 452 -2.57 16.35 -1.97
N ILE A 453 -2.12 15.81 -0.83
CA ILE A 453 -3.01 15.11 0.11
C ILE A 453 -3.98 16.10 0.75
N ARG A 454 -3.50 17.25 1.23
CA ARG A 454 -4.35 18.24 1.88
C ARG A 454 -5.42 18.80 0.93
N ALA A 455 -5.07 19.06 -0.32
CA ALA A 455 -6.03 19.49 -1.35
C ALA A 455 -7.06 18.40 -1.68
N GLY A 456 -6.64 17.12 -1.71
CA GLY A 456 -7.53 16.00 -1.90
C GLY A 456 -8.54 15.84 -0.77
N VAL A 457 -8.10 15.95 0.49
CA VAL A 457 -8.98 15.94 1.68
C VAL A 457 -10.01 17.06 1.60
N GLU A 458 -9.58 18.27 1.24
CA GLU A 458 -10.47 19.44 1.12
C GLU A 458 -11.55 19.21 0.07
N ILE A 459 -11.16 18.74 -1.13
CA ILE A 459 -12.12 18.46 -2.21
C ILE A 459 -13.13 17.40 -1.80
N LEU A 460 -12.69 16.30 -1.17
CA LEU A 460 -13.61 15.28 -0.71
C LEU A 460 -14.60 15.83 0.33
N TRP A 461 -14.13 16.67 1.23
CA TRP A 461 -14.95 17.30 2.26
C TRP A 461 -15.97 18.28 1.66
N GLU A 462 -15.53 19.14 0.72
CA GLU A 462 -16.40 20.05 -0.04
C GLU A 462 -17.47 19.29 -0.84
N GLU A 463 -17.11 18.18 -1.51
CA GLU A 463 -18.05 17.36 -2.29
C GLU A 463 -19.13 16.66 -1.43
N MET A 464 -18.82 16.43 -0.15
CA MET A 464 -19.80 15.95 0.81
C MET A 464 -20.63 17.08 1.45
N GLY A 465 -20.39 18.34 1.09
CA GLY A 465 -21.11 19.51 1.61
C GLY A 465 -20.56 20.02 2.96
N CYS A 466 -19.28 19.85 3.22
CA CYS A 466 -18.59 20.30 4.44
C CYS A 466 -19.25 19.81 5.74
N PRO A 467 -19.59 18.54 5.88
CA PRO A 467 -20.25 18.02 7.07
C PRO A 467 -19.31 17.98 8.28
N GLU A 468 -19.87 17.75 9.46
CA GLU A 468 -19.03 17.48 10.62
C GLU A 468 -18.29 16.13 10.47
N VAL A 469 -16.96 16.13 10.69
CA VAL A 469 -16.13 14.93 10.66
C VAL A 469 -16.19 14.23 12.01
N GLU A 470 -16.67 12.99 12.02
CA GLU A 470 -16.68 12.14 13.20
C GLU A 470 -15.27 11.60 13.49
N ARG A 471 -14.61 11.05 12.46
CA ARG A 471 -13.32 10.39 12.61
C ARG A 471 -12.52 10.37 11.30
N ILE A 472 -11.19 10.45 11.47
CA ILE A 472 -10.22 10.27 10.39
C ILE A 472 -9.36 9.06 10.71
N TYR A 473 -9.36 8.07 9.84
CA TYR A 473 -8.49 6.92 9.91
C TYR A 473 -7.25 7.15 9.06
N LEU A 474 -6.07 7.13 9.69
CA LEU A 474 -4.79 7.14 8.99
C LEU A 474 -4.30 5.71 8.83
N ALA A 475 -4.31 5.22 7.60
CA ALA A 475 -3.84 3.90 7.23
C ALA A 475 -2.48 3.95 6.53
N GLY A 476 -1.97 2.77 6.19
CA GLY A 476 -0.67 2.59 5.55
C GLY A 476 0.49 2.58 6.53
N GLY A 477 1.63 2.05 6.07
CA GLY A 477 2.83 1.94 6.92
C GLY A 477 3.35 3.30 7.40
N PHE A 478 3.24 4.31 6.57
CA PHE A 478 3.61 5.67 6.93
C PHE A 478 2.61 6.28 7.92
N GLY A 479 1.30 6.16 7.67
CA GLY A 479 0.26 6.71 8.53
C GLY A 479 0.30 6.18 9.96
N TYR A 480 0.73 4.94 10.14
CA TYR A 480 0.82 4.30 11.46
C TYR A 480 1.87 4.94 12.39
N TYR A 481 3.03 5.33 11.84
CA TYR A 481 4.10 5.94 12.62
C TYR A 481 4.09 7.47 12.59
N LEU A 482 3.10 8.07 11.93
CA LEU A 482 3.02 9.51 11.75
C LEU A 482 2.86 10.23 13.11
N ASP A 483 3.72 11.20 13.38
CA ASP A 483 3.50 12.19 14.44
C ASP A 483 2.36 13.12 14.00
N VAL A 484 1.18 12.85 14.55
CA VAL A 484 -0.07 13.54 14.20
C VAL A 484 0.01 15.04 14.52
N GLU A 485 0.66 15.42 15.63
CA GLU A 485 0.83 16.84 15.98
C GLU A 485 1.80 17.55 15.03
N ALA A 486 2.85 16.87 14.59
CA ALA A 486 3.72 17.39 13.56
C ALA A 486 3.02 17.52 12.19
N ALA A 487 2.11 16.60 11.88
CA ALA A 487 1.29 16.64 10.66
C ALA A 487 0.35 17.86 10.65
N PHE A 488 -0.27 18.18 11.79
CA PHE A 488 -1.02 19.43 11.94
C PHE A 488 -0.12 20.66 11.82
N ALA A 489 1.02 20.67 12.48
CA ALA A 489 1.93 21.81 12.49
C ALA A 489 2.47 22.20 11.12
N ILE A 490 2.60 21.24 10.19
CA ILE A 490 2.99 21.53 8.79
C ILE A 490 1.79 21.71 7.86
N GLY A 491 0.56 21.60 8.35
CA GLY A 491 -0.68 21.72 7.57
C GLY A 491 -0.98 20.53 6.64
N LEU A 492 -0.49 19.33 6.97
CA LEU A 492 -0.87 18.09 6.25
C LEU A 492 -2.34 17.72 6.55
N LEU A 493 -2.78 17.94 7.78
CA LEU A 493 -4.15 17.70 8.23
C LEU A 493 -4.82 19.02 8.60
N PRO A 494 -6.15 19.17 8.35
CA PRO A 494 -6.91 20.34 8.78
C PRO A 494 -6.93 20.50 10.29
N SER A 495 -6.65 21.68 10.83
CA SER A 495 -6.55 21.92 12.26
C SER A 495 -7.86 21.71 13.03
N ASP A 496 -9.00 21.97 12.40
CA ASP A 496 -10.35 21.75 12.94
C ASP A 496 -10.72 20.26 13.09
N MET A 497 -9.91 19.38 12.50
CA MET A 497 -10.03 17.92 12.63
C MET A 497 -9.14 17.35 13.75
N ARG A 498 -8.46 18.21 14.52
CA ARG A 498 -7.62 17.79 15.66
C ARG A 498 -8.44 17.01 16.69
N GLY A 499 -7.88 15.93 17.22
CA GLY A 499 -8.56 15.04 18.16
C GLY A 499 -9.51 14.01 17.53
N LYS A 500 -9.75 14.09 16.21
CA LYS A 500 -10.58 13.12 15.46
C LYS A 500 -9.73 12.08 14.69
N VAL A 501 -8.41 12.22 14.72
CA VAL A 501 -7.46 11.39 13.96
C VAL A 501 -7.09 10.14 14.74
N GLN A 502 -7.10 9.01 14.05
CA GLN A 502 -6.73 7.71 14.57
C GLN A 502 -5.83 6.96 13.59
N ALA A 503 -4.61 6.63 14.00
CA ALA A 503 -3.72 5.74 13.23
C ALA A 503 -4.19 4.30 13.38
N VAL A 504 -4.45 3.62 12.25
CA VAL A 504 -5.06 2.28 12.23
C VAL A 504 -4.14 1.18 11.69
N GLY A 505 -3.01 1.51 11.08
CA GLY A 505 -2.06 0.53 10.55
C GLY A 505 -2.42 0.00 9.17
N ASN A 506 -2.13 -1.28 8.90
CA ASN A 506 -2.35 -1.89 7.59
C ASN A 506 -3.80 -2.38 7.44
N THR A 507 -4.67 -1.48 6.97
CA THR A 507 -6.09 -1.78 6.74
C THR A 507 -6.31 -2.70 5.54
N SER A 508 -5.45 -2.63 4.51
CA SER A 508 -5.48 -3.50 3.34
C SER A 508 -5.32 -4.97 3.73
N LEU A 509 -4.27 -5.29 4.50
CA LEU A 509 -4.00 -6.65 4.95
C LEU A 509 -5.09 -7.18 5.89
N ALA A 510 -5.57 -6.34 6.80
CA ALA A 510 -6.68 -6.71 7.70
C ALA A 510 -7.98 -6.95 6.93
N GLY A 511 -8.26 -6.12 5.92
CA GLY A 511 -9.43 -6.26 5.06
C GLY A 511 -9.35 -7.48 4.15
N ALA A 512 -8.18 -7.77 3.60
CA ALA A 512 -7.95 -9.00 2.84
C ALA A 512 -8.24 -10.24 3.70
N PHE A 513 -7.86 -10.23 4.99
CA PHE A 513 -8.23 -11.30 5.91
C PHE A 513 -9.74 -11.38 6.13
N ALA A 514 -10.38 -10.27 6.49
CA ALA A 514 -11.80 -10.24 6.81
C ALA A 514 -12.65 -10.68 5.60
N LEU A 515 -12.37 -10.12 4.43
CA LEU A 515 -13.04 -10.47 3.18
C LEU A 515 -12.81 -11.95 2.80
N GLY A 516 -11.56 -12.40 2.83
CA GLY A 516 -11.21 -13.80 2.51
C GLY A 516 -11.89 -14.80 3.45
N ARG A 517 -11.95 -14.49 4.75
CA ARG A 517 -12.67 -15.28 5.75
C ARG A 517 -14.16 -15.37 5.41
N ASP A 518 -14.81 -14.25 5.16
CA ASP A 518 -16.25 -14.20 4.92
C ASP A 518 -16.64 -14.89 3.61
N LEU A 519 -15.81 -14.76 2.56
CA LEU A 519 -15.96 -15.48 1.29
C LEU A 519 -15.82 -17.00 1.47
N CYS A 520 -14.86 -17.45 2.28
CA CYS A 520 -14.66 -18.89 2.55
C CYS A 520 -15.74 -19.45 3.48
N MET A 521 -16.18 -18.69 4.51
CA MET A 521 -17.26 -19.13 5.41
C MET A 521 -18.60 -19.24 4.70
N GLY A 522 -18.91 -18.33 3.78
CA GLY A 522 -20.12 -18.38 2.96
C GLY A 522 -20.18 -19.62 2.07
N SER A 523 -19.04 -20.13 1.63
CA SER A 523 -18.95 -21.37 0.86
C SER A 523 -19.23 -22.62 1.70
N VAL A 524 -18.98 -22.58 3.01
CA VAL A 524 -19.15 -23.73 3.95
C VAL A 524 -20.53 -23.76 4.58
N ASN A 525 -21.11 -22.62 4.93
CA ASN A 525 -22.35 -22.53 5.72
C ASN A 525 -23.62 -22.32 4.87
N GLY A 526 -23.51 -22.33 3.54
CA GLY A 526 -24.64 -22.13 2.62
C GLY A 526 -25.08 -20.66 2.54
N GLU A 527 -24.58 -20.01 1.53
CA GLU A 527 -25.12 -18.91 0.71
C GLU A 527 -25.26 -17.49 1.29
N ALA A 528 -25.66 -17.26 2.55
CA ALA A 528 -26.03 -15.88 2.95
C ALA A 528 -24.83 -14.95 3.18
N ALA A 529 -23.89 -15.32 4.05
CA ALA A 529 -22.77 -14.44 4.42
C ALA A 529 -21.79 -14.16 3.26
N GLY A 530 -21.44 -15.20 2.50
CA GLY A 530 -20.56 -15.05 1.33
C GLY A 530 -21.20 -14.24 0.20
N LYS A 531 -22.51 -14.40 -0.03
CA LYS A 531 -23.26 -13.60 -1.02
C LYS A 531 -23.29 -12.14 -0.61
N THR A 532 -23.47 -11.84 0.67
CA THR A 532 -23.45 -10.44 1.17
C THR A 532 -22.07 -9.84 0.97
N ALA A 533 -21.00 -10.50 1.37
CA ALA A 533 -19.63 -9.98 1.16
C ALA A 533 -19.32 -9.75 -0.33
N VAL A 534 -19.68 -10.68 -1.22
CA VAL A 534 -19.53 -10.49 -2.68
C VAL A 534 -20.35 -9.31 -3.18
N SER A 535 -21.61 -9.19 -2.71
CA SER A 535 -22.49 -8.07 -3.10
C SER A 535 -21.91 -6.74 -2.67
N ASP A 536 -21.52 -6.62 -1.40
CA ASP A 536 -21.04 -5.35 -0.83
C ASP A 536 -19.77 -4.84 -1.52
N VAL A 537 -18.77 -5.70 -1.72
CA VAL A 537 -17.52 -5.30 -2.36
C VAL A 537 -17.68 -5.05 -3.87
N ASN A 538 -18.55 -5.79 -4.57
CA ASN A 538 -18.84 -5.51 -5.96
C ASN A 538 -19.66 -4.23 -6.13
N MET A 539 -20.61 -3.96 -5.24
CA MET A 539 -21.33 -2.68 -5.24
C MET A 539 -20.37 -1.51 -4.99
N ALA A 540 -19.37 -1.69 -4.12
CA ALA A 540 -18.30 -0.71 -3.94
C ALA A 540 -17.53 -0.46 -5.24
N ALA A 541 -17.14 -1.52 -5.95
CA ALA A 541 -16.40 -1.42 -7.20
C ALA A 541 -17.13 -0.64 -8.30
N TYR A 542 -18.44 -0.73 -8.34
CA TYR A 542 -19.27 -0.13 -9.41
C TYR A 542 -20.13 1.04 -8.95
N GLY A 543 -20.38 1.19 -7.65
CA GLY A 543 -21.32 2.16 -7.08
C GLY A 543 -20.65 3.34 -6.37
N ILE A 544 -19.35 3.27 -6.05
CA ILE A 544 -18.61 4.35 -5.39
C ILE A 544 -18.12 5.37 -6.42
N GLU A 545 -18.33 6.65 -6.12
CA GLU A 545 -17.85 7.76 -6.93
C GLU A 545 -16.33 7.95 -6.76
N SER A 546 -15.60 7.98 -7.88
CA SER A 546 -14.15 8.24 -7.89
C SER A 546 -13.87 9.58 -8.57
N ILE A 547 -13.20 10.49 -7.89
CA ILE A 547 -12.81 11.79 -8.40
C ILE A 547 -11.37 11.75 -8.89
N ASN A 548 -11.14 12.19 -10.14
CA ASN A 548 -9.80 12.47 -10.65
C ASN A 548 -9.43 13.91 -10.28
N LEU A 549 -8.53 14.07 -9.31
CA LEU A 549 -8.11 15.40 -8.83
C LEU A 549 -7.48 16.26 -9.92
N ALA A 550 -6.77 15.65 -10.88
CA ALA A 550 -6.13 16.39 -11.97
C ALA A 550 -7.15 17.06 -12.93
N GLU A 551 -8.37 16.54 -12.99
CA GLU A 551 -9.45 17.06 -13.82
C GLU A 551 -10.44 17.94 -13.03
N ARG A 552 -10.25 18.02 -11.69
CA ARG A 552 -11.18 18.75 -10.81
C ARG A 552 -10.85 20.24 -10.82
N ASP A 553 -11.84 21.05 -11.17
CA ASP A 553 -11.74 22.52 -11.06
C ASP A 553 -11.38 22.94 -9.64
N GLY A 554 -10.39 23.84 -9.52
CA GLY A 554 -9.93 24.35 -8.23
C GLY A 554 -8.85 23.53 -7.55
N PHE A 555 -8.54 22.31 -7.96
CA PHE A 555 -7.47 21.50 -7.36
C PHE A 555 -6.12 22.21 -7.39
N GLU A 556 -5.72 22.77 -8.55
CA GLU A 556 -4.45 23.50 -8.68
C GLU A 556 -4.37 24.67 -7.70
N LYS A 557 -5.46 25.41 -7.52
CA LYS A 557 -5.52 26.53 -6.58
C LYS A 557 -5.35 26.08 -5.13
N LEU A 558 -6.02 25.00 -4.73
CA LEU A 558 -5.89 24.41 -3.40
C LEU A 558 -4.49 23.83 -3.19
N TYR A 559 -3.98 23.12 -4.18
CA TYR A 559 -2.63 22.57 -4.16
C TYR A 559 -1.57 23.67 -3.93
N LEU A 560 -1.62 24.76 -4.69
CA LEU A 560 -0.69 25.90 -4.52
C LEU A 560 -0.86 26.59 -3.15
N ARG A 561 -2.11 26.74 -2.67
CA ARG A 561 -2.38 27.28 -1.34
C ARG A 561 -1.74 26.43 -0.25
N TYR A 562 -1.86 25.11 -0.36
CA TYR A 562 -1.35 24.18 0.65
C TYR A 562 0.14 23.83 0.47
N MET A 563 0.87 24.50 -0.42
CA MET A 563 2.33 24.40 -0.47
C MET A 563 3.00 25.04 0.76
N ASN A 564 2.38 26.02 1.39
CA ASN A 564 2.90 26.61 2.62
C ASN A 564 2.86 25.61 3.79
N LEU A 565 3.90 25.66 4.64
CA LEU A 565 4.06 24.82 5.82
C LEU A 565 3.50 25.57 7.04
N GLU A 566 2.20 25.64 7.16
CA GLU A 566 1.51 26.31 8.26
C GLU A 566 0.32 25.48 8.75
N GLU A 567 -0.03 25.65 10.01
CA GLU A 567 -1.26 25.07 10.56
C GLU A 567 -2.45 25.86 10.01
N ASN A 568 -3.34 25.21 9.25
CA ASN A 568 -4.52 25.79 8.62
C ASN A 568 -5.81 25.19 9.18
#